data_94ee65245116cc8e32826b5fb81523c1
#
_entry.id   94ee65245116cc8e32826b5fb81523c1
#
_cell.length_a   1.000
_cell.length_b   1.000
_cell.length_c   1.000
_cell.angle_alpha   90.00
_cell.angle_beta   90.00
_cell.angle_gamma   90.00
#
_symmetry.space_group_name_H-M   'P 1'
#
loop_
_entity.id
_entity.type
_entity.pdbx_description
1 polymer ?
#
loop_
_entity_poly.entity_id
_entity_poly.type
_entity_poly.pdbx_seq_one_letter_code
_entity_poly.pdbx_strand_id
1 'polypeptide(L)'
;RSFRSRRKYRSAPCGENNKLLNHYRYEKRPNWLTATSAFSAKKDEEQMLRKIGVSSLDELIDKTIPANIRLKEPLALPKTMTEYEFGQHIAGLAAKNKLYTTYIGMGWYNTITPAVIQRNVFENPVWYTSYTPYQTEVSQGRLEALMNFQTAVCDLTGMPLANCSLLDEATAAAEAVTMMYALRPRDMQKSGANVVFVDEAVFPQTLAVMTTRAIPQGIELRIGKYHEMEFTPDIFACVLQYPNAAGNVEDYRASWKKPMRPTAKWLLPPTF
;
A
#
# COMPACT_ATOMS: atom_id res chain seq x y z
N ARG A 1 -49.05 17.78 27.57
CA ARG A 1 -49.95 16.75 27.03
C ARG A 1 -49.10 15.57 26.58
N SER A 2 -49.30 14.46 27.33
CA SER A 2 -48.63 13.16 27.23
C SER A 2 -49.03 12.43 25.94
N PHE A 3 -48.04 11.80 25.29
CA PHE A 3 -48.31 10.64 24.47
C PHE A 3 -47.25 9.55 24.79
N ARG A 4 -47.65 8.67 25.71
CA ARG A 4 -47.07 7.35 25.88
C ARG A 4 -47.82 6.39 24.97
N SER A 5 -47.16 5.78 23.99
CA SER A 5 -47.62 4.50 23.44
C SER A 5 -46.48 3.50 23.53
N ARG A 6 -46.50 2.70 24.59
CA ARG A 6 -45.69 1.50 24.74
C ARG A 6 -46.27 0.43 23.79
N ARG A 7 -45.62 0.15 22.65
CA ARG A 7 -45.85 -1.12 21.95
C ARG A 7 -45.08 -2.21 22.72
N LYS A 8 -45.83 -3.11 23.34
CA LYS A 8 -45.36 -4.37 23.89
C LYS A 8 -44.94 -5.26 22.72
N TYR A 9 -43.65 -5.45 22.54
CA TYR A 9 -43.17 -6.58 21.74
C TYR A 9 -43.44 -7.84 22.53
N ARG A 10 -44.40 -8.65 22.10
CA ARG A 10 -44.54 -10.02 22.53
C ARG A 10 -43.43 -10.82 21.84
N SER A 11 -42.55 -11.43 22.61
CA SER A 11 -41.63 -12.45 22.16
C SER A 11 -42.44 -13.64 21.61
N ALA A 12 -42.31 -13.92 20.32
CA ALA A 12 -42.84 -15.14 19.74
C ALA A 12 -42.04 -16.35 20.29
N PRO A 13 -42.71 -17.49 20.53
CA PRO A 13 -42.03 -18.67 21.06
C PRO A 13 -40.99 -19.19 20.03
N CYS A 14 -39.83 -19.58 20.54
CA CYS A 14 -38.65 -20.04 19.83
C CYS A 14 -38.81 -21.42 19.15
N GLY A 15 -39.93 -21.67 18.47
CA GLY A 15 -40.21 -22.98 17.88
C GLY A 15 -40.61 -22.97 16.39
N GLU A 16 -41.07 -21.87 15.85
CA GLU A 16 -41.62 -21.84 14.48
C GLU A 16 -40.77 -21.13 13.43
N ASN A 17 -39.71 -20.41 13.83
CA ASN A 17 -38.84 -19.71 12.89
C ASN A 17 -37.83 -20.61 12.15
N ASN A 18 -37.73 -21.89 12.50
CA ASN A 18 -36.84 -22.84 11.81
C ASN A 18 -37.31 -23.25 10.41
N LYS A 19 -38.59 -23.02 10.05
CA LYS A 19 -39.07 -23.32 8.69
C LYS A 19 -38.80 -22.18 7.69
N LEU A 20 -38.77 -20.93 8.14
CA LEU A 20 -38.41 -19.80 7.28
C LEU A 20 -36.90 -19.70 7.06
N LEU A 21 -36.10 -20.02 8.05
CA LEU A 21 -34.64 -20.11 7.90
C LEU A 21 -34.19 -21.33 7.07
N ASN A 22 -34.99 -22.40 7.01
CA ASN A 22 -34.73 -23.54 6.15
C ASN A 22 -35.01 -23.26 4.65
N HIS A 23 -35.72 -22.20 4.30
CA HIS A 23 -35.90 -21.79 2.90
C HIS A 23 -34.70 -21.00 2.35
N TYR A 24 -33.80 -20.52 3.23
CA TYR A 24 -32.48 -20.00 2.87
C TYR A 24 -31.38 -21.05 3.08
N ARG A 25 -31.72 -22.33 3.18
CA ARG A 25 -30.74 -23.38 2.93
C ARG A 25 -30.31 -23.23 1.48
N TYR A 26 -29.09 -22.81 1.30
CA TYR A 26 -28.33 -22.93 0.07
C TYR A 26 -28.17 -24.41 -0.31
N GLU A 27 -29.29 -25.11 -0.47
CA GLU A 27 -29.28 -26.42 -1.08
C GLU A 27 -28.95 -26.22 -2.54
N LYS A 28 -27.75 -26.63 -2.90
CA LYS A 28 -27.20 -26.57 -4.26
C LYS A 28 -27.08 -25.13 -4.81
N ARG A 29 -26.23 -24.32 -4.16
CA ARG A 29 -25.61 -23.30 -4.95
C ARG A 29 -24.80 -24.00 -6.03
N PRO A 30 -25.08 -23.74 -7.30
CA PRO A 30 -24.18 -24.11 -8.34
C PRO A 30 -22.79 -23.63 -7.91
N ASN A 31 -21.77 -24.41 -8.25
CA ASN A 31 -20.37 -24.07 -8.12
C ASN A 31 -20.21 -22.55 -8.21
N TRP A 32 -19.48 -21.88 -7.33
CA TRP A 32 -19.38 -20.42 -7.24
C TRP A 32 -19.03 -19.76 -8.58
N LEU A 33 -18.40 -20.50 -9.50
CA LEU A 33 -18.21 -20.13 -10.92
C LEU A 33 -19.53 -19.92 -11.67
N THR A 34 -20.58 -20.64 -11.31
CA THR A 34 -21.92 -20.41 -11.87
C THR A 34 -22.68 -19.32 -11.14
N ALA A 35 -22.28 -18.97 -9.91
CA ALA A 35 -22.82 -17.81 -9.17
C ALA A 35 -22.17 -16.49 -9.58
N THR A 36 -20.94 -16.50 -10.12
CA THR A 36 -20.31 -15.30 -10.73
C THR A 36 -20.84 -15.01 -12.12
N SER A 37 -21.44 -15.99 -12.81
CA SER A 37 -22.32 -15.72 -13.94
C SER A 37 -23.73 -15.32 -13.46
N ALA A 38 -23.78 -14.32 -12.53
CA ALA A 38 -25.04 -13.82 -11.95
C ALA A 38 -26.05 -13.27 -13.00
N PHE A 39 -25.76 -13.43 -14.27
CA PHE A 39 -26.52 -12.96 -15.40
C PHE A 39 -26.89 -14.05 -16.40
N SER A 40 -26.43 -15.30 -16.27
CA SER A 40 -26.86 -16.36 -17.19
C SER A 40 -27.59 -17.47 -16.46
N ALA A 41 -28.86 -17.65 -16.81
CA ALA A 41 -29.62 -18.83 -16.43
C ALA A 41 -28.96 -20.07 -17.07
N LYS A 42 -29.11 -21.24 -16.47
CA LYS A 42 -28.60 -22.51 -17.02
C LYS A 42 -28.91 -22.69 -18.51
N LYS A 43 -30.06 -22.18 -18.95
CA LYS A 43 -30.50 -22.18 -20.35
C LYS A 43 -29.59 -21.34 -21.25
N ASP A 44 -29.09 -20.21 -20.75
CA ASP A 44 -28.19 -19.32 -21.49
C ASP A 44 -26.81 -19.94 -21.62
N GLU A 45 -26.33 -20.60 -20.55
CA GLU A 45 -25.07 -21.38 -20.59
C GLU A 45 -25.14 -22.47 -21.67
N GLU A 46 -26.21 -23.23 -21.72
CA GLU A 46 -26.40 -24.26 -22.76
C GLU A 46 -26.40 -23.66 -24.16
N GLN A 47 -27.02 -22.50 -24.36
CA GLN A 47 -27.03 -21.82 -25.65
C GLN A 47 -25.62 -21.33 -26.05
N MET A 48 -24.88 -20.77 -25.10
CA MET A 48 -23.51 -20.31 -25.30
C MET A 48 -22.59 -21.47 -25.67
N LEU A 49 -22.66 -22.61 -24.96
CA LEU A 49 -21.87 -23.80 -25.24
C LEU A 49 -22.15 -24.34 -26.62
N ARG A 50 -23.43 -24.43 -27.02
CA ARG A 50 -23.82 -24.82 -28.40
C ARG A 50 -23.27 -23.86 -29.43
N LYS A 51 -23.30 -22.56 -29.20
CA LYS A 51 -22.76 -21.56 -30.11
C LYS A 51 -21.25 -21.67 -30.30
N ILE A 52 -20.54 -22.00 -29.22
CA ILE A 52 -19.08 -22.25 -29.20
C ILE A 52 -18.75 -23.59 -29.87
N GLY A 53 -19.68 -24.54 -29.87
CA GLY A 53 -19.49 -25.88 -30.44
C GLY A 53 -18.87 -26.86 -29.45
N VAL A 54 -19.21 -26.74 -28.19
CA VAL A 54 -18.82 -27.66 -27.10
C VAL A 54 -20.03 -28.13 -26.32
N SER A 55 -19.91 -29.30 -25.67
CA SER A 55 -21.01 -29.90 -24.90
C SER A 55 -21.05 -29.52 -23.46
N SER A 56 -19.92 -29.06 -22.88
CA SER A 56 -19.79 -28.70 -21.49
C SER A 56 -18.70 -27.66 -21.24
N LEU A 57 -18.72 -27.04 -20.06
CA LEU A 57 -17.63 -26.15 -19.61
C LEU A 57 -16.31 -26.91 -19.48
N ASP A 58 -16.34 -28.15 -19.02
CA ASP A 58 -15.12 -28.96 -18.90
C ASP A 58 -14.49 -29.21 -20.27
N GLU A 59 -15.29 -29.54 -21.30
CA GLU A 59 -14.82 -29.68 -22.68
C GLU A 59 -14.20 -28.35 -23.18
N LEU A 60 -14.85 -27.23 -22.89
CA LEU A 60 -14.33 -25.91 -23.26
C LEU A 60 -12.96 -25.65 -22.58
N ILE A 61 -12.85 -25.93 -21.28
CA ILE A 61 -11.61 -25.77 -20.54
C ILE A 61 -10.52 -26.69 -21.10
N ASP A 62 -10.84 -27.95 -21.35
CA ASP A 62 -9.88 -28.92 -21.88
C ASP A 62 -9.37 -28.56 -23.27
N LYS A 63 -10.22 -27.92 -24.10
CA LYS A 63 -9.82 -27.40 -25.42
C LYS A 63 -9.03 -26.10 -25.33
N THR A 64 -9.18 -25.34 -24.25
CA THR A 64 -8.58 -24.00 -24.10
C THR A 64 -7.26 -24.05 -23.34
N ILE A 65 -7.16 -24.91 -22.31
CA ILE A 65 -5.99 -24.98 -21.43
C ILE A 65 -5.12 -26.16 -21.85
N PRO A 66 -3.81 -25.93 -22.12
CA PRO A 66 -2.88 -27.01 -22.41
C PRO A 66 -2.85 -28.06 -21.30
N ALA A 67 -2.84 -29.35 -21.67
CA ALA A 67 -2.94 -30.47 -20.72
C ALA A 67 -1.81 -30.50 -19.68
N ASN A 68 -0.65 -29.94 -20.00
CA ASN A 68 0.51 -29.89 -19.08
C ASN A 68 0.37 -28.86 -17.93
N ILE A 69 -0.54 -27.90 -18.05
CA ILE A 69 -0.82 -26.91 -17.00
C ILE A 69 -2.21 -27.08 -16.38
N ARG A 70 -3.03 -27.97 -16.93
CA ARG A 70 -4.35 -28.30 -16.38
C ARG A 70 -4.19 -29.02 -15.03
N LEU A 71 -4.85 -28.50 -14.00
CA LEU A 71 -4.95 -29.19 -12.72
C LEU A 71 -5.75 -30.50 -12.90
N LYS A 72 -5.17 -31.61 -12.45
CA LYS A 72 -5.82 -32.94 -12.52
C LYS A 72 -6.88 -33.13 -11.45
N GLU A 73 -6.70 -32.46 -10.32
CA GLU A 73 -7.60 -32.53 -9.18
C GLU A 73 -8.03 -31.13 -8.76
N PRO A 74 -9.26 -30.96 -8.23
CA PRO A 74 -9.70 -29.69 -7.65
C PRO A 74 -8.78 -29.25 -6.51
N LEU A 75 -8.71 -27.94 -6.28
CA LEU A 75 -8.00 -27.42 -5.12
C LEU A 75 -8.59 -27.96 -3.81
N ALA A 76 -7.74 -28.39 -2.91
CA ALA A 76 -8.13 -28.82 -1.55
C ALA A 76 -8.48 -27.61 -0.70
N LEU A 77 -9.65 -27.04 -0.91
CA LEU A 77 -10.14 -25.88 -0.18
C LEU A 77 -10.98 -26.31 1.03
N PRO A 78 -10.96 -25.52 2.11
CA PRO A 78 -11.86 -25.75 3.23
C PRO A 78 -13.32 -25.58 2.80
N LYS A 79 -14.24 -26.13 3.59
CA LYS A 79 -15.67 -25.96 3.37
C LYS A 79 -16.06 -24.49 3.34
N THR A 80 -16.95 -24.12 2.42
CA THR A 80 -17.51 -22.77 2.33
C THR A 80 -18.16 -22.35 3.63
N MET A 81 -17.88 -21.16 4.10
CA MET A 81 -18.49 -20.53 5.27
C MET A 81 -19.59 -19.57 4.82
N THR A 82 -20.62 -19.42 5.66
CA THR A 82 -21.53 -18.29 5.54
C THR A 82 -20.83 -17.00 5.99
N GLU A 83 -21.38 -15.84 5.66
CA GLU A 83 -20.84 -14.55 6.10
C GLU A 83 -20.73 -14.47 7.63
N TYR A 84 -21.73 -14.98 8.35
CA TYR A 84 -21.71 -15.04 9.82
C TYR A 84 -20.59 -15.93 10.34
N GLU A 85 -20.45 -17.15 9.81
CA GLU A 85 -19.38 -18.09 10.21
C GLU A 85 -17.99 -17.52 9.90
N PHE A 86 -17.85 -16.83 8.74
CA PHE A 86 -16.62 -16.16 8.38
C PHE A 86 -16.28 -15.02 9.36
N GLY A 87 -17.27 -14.20 9.72
CA GLY A 87 -17.10 -13.15 10.73
C GLY A 87 -16.63 -13.70 12.08
N GLN A 88 -17.22 -14.80 12.55
CA GLN A 88 -16.80 -15.49 13.78
C GLN A 88 -15.38 -16.08 13.67
N HIS A 89 -15.06 -16.66 12.52
CA HIS A 89 -13.74 -17.19 12.25
C HIS A 89 -12.66 -16.12 12.29
N ILE A 90 -12.88 -14.99 11.61
CA ILE A 90 -11.93 -13.87 11.60
C ILE A 90 -11.79 -13.24 12.98
N ALA A 91 -12.90 -13.07 13.71
CA ALA A 91 -12.86 -12.59 15.09
C ALA A 91 -12.03 -13.51 15.99
N GLY A 92 -12.20 -14.84 15.82
CA GLY A 92 -11.41 -15.84 16.52
C GLY A 92 -9.91 -15.81 16.17
N LEU A 93 -9.57 -15.53 14.93
CA LEU A 93 -8.18 -15.31 14.51
C LEU A 93 -7.61 -14.03 15.12
N ALA A 94 -8.35 -12.93 15.06
CA ALA A 94 -7.95 -11.65 15.63
C ALA A 94 -7.72 -11.73 17.14
N ALA A 95 -8.55 -12.49 17.87
CA ALA A 95 -8.42 -12.69 19.32
C ALA A 95 -7.14 -13.44 19.73
N LYS A 96 -6.44 -14.10 18.81
CA LYS A 96 -5.13 -14.71 19.09
C LYS A 96 -4.00 -13.71 19.19
N ASN A 97 -4.16 -12.50 18.67
CA ASN A 97 -3.19 -11.44 18.82
C ASN A 97 -3.13 -10.97 20.27
N LYS A 98 -1.93 -10.72 20.75
CA LYS A 98 -1.69 -10.16 22.08
C LYS A 98 -1.21 -8.72 21.91
N LEU A 99 -1.92 -7.81 22.57
CA LEU A 99 -1.53 -6.40 22.58
C LEU A 99 -0.51 -6.16 23.67
N TYR A 100 0.68 -5.73 23.28
CA TYR A 100 1.76 -5.34 24.18
C TYR A 100 2.10 -3.87 23.96
N THR A 101 2.66 -3.23 24.98
CA THR A 101 3.34 -1.95 24.83
C THR A 101 4.61 -2.16 24.02
N THR A 102 4.73 -1.50 22.88
CA THR A 102 5.85 -1.67 21.96
C THR A 102 7.00 -0.73 22.35
N TYR A 103 8.19 -1.30 22.55
CA TYR A 103 9.44 -0.57 22.82
C TYR A 103 10.52 -0.85 21.75
N ILE A 104 10.17 -1.53 20.68
CA ILE A 104 11.09 -1.85 19.58
C ILE A 104 10.81 -0.94 18.38
N GLY A 105 11.82 -0.75 17.56
CA GLY A 105 11.76 0.07 16.35
C GLY A 105 12.50 1.40 16.50
N MET A 106 12.72 2.05 15.37
CA MET A 106 13.44 3.33 15.25
C MET A 106 12.54 4.41 14.63
N GLY A 107 11.28 4.41 14.97
CA GLY A 107 10.23 5.22 14.40
C GLY A 107 8.94 4.40 14.33
N TRP A 108 7.93 4.88 13.60
CA TRP A 108 6.66 4.16 13.42
C TRP A 108 5.89 3.94 14.72
N TYR A 109 5.75 5.01 15.48
CA TYR A 109 4.99 4.98 16.72
C TYR A 109 3.49 4.91 16.46
N ASN A 110 2.75 4.35 17.41
CA ASN A 110 1.30 4.34 17.36
C ASN A 110 0.73 5.76 17.29
N THR A 111 -0.32 5.93 16.50
CA THR A 111 -1.03 7.18 16.35
C THR A 111 -2.44 7.08 16.93
N ILE A 112 -3.01 8.22 17.28
CA ILE A 112 -4.40 8.33 17.71
C ILE A 112 -5.19 8.86 16.51
N THR A 113 -6.06 8.01 15.94
CA THR A 113 -6.94 8.42 14.84
C THR A 113 -8.17 9.12 15.41
N PRO A 114 -8.41 10.41 15.10
CA PRO A 114 -9.65 11.07 15.49
C PRO A 114 -10.88 10.37 14.91
N ALA A 115 -11.93 10.20 15.70
CA ALA A 115 -13.13 9.49 15.28
C ALA A 115 -13.80 10.13 14.03
N VAL A 116 -13.70 11.45 13.89
CA VAL A 116 -14.21 12.16 12.72
C VAL A 116 -13.46 11.78 11.44
N ILE A 117 -12.15 11.59 11.51
CA ILE A 117 -11.33 11.15 10.37
C ILE A 117 -11.66 9.69 10.03
N GLN A 118 -11.74 8.83 11.04
CA GLN A 118 -12.13 7.44 10.83
C GLN A 118 -13.45 7.35 10.07
N ARG A 119 -14.50 8.01 10.56
CA ARG A 119 -15.84 7.96 9.96
C ARG A 119 -15.90 8.63 8.59
N ASN A 120 -15.35 9.83 8.45
CA ASN A 120 -15.58 10.65 7.27
C ASN A 120 -14.56 10.40 6.14
N VAL A 121 -13.43 9.78 6.45
CA VAL A 121 -12.39 9.46 5.47
C VAL A 121 -12.26 7.95 5.30
N PHE A 122 -11.89 7.21 6.35
CA PHE A 122 -11.59 5.78 6.22
C PHE A 122 -12.83 4.93 5.94
N GLU A 123 -14.00 5.30 6.46
CA GLU A 123 -15.26 4.57 6.22
C GLU A 123 -16.04 5.11 5.01
N ASN A 124 -15.58 6.18 4.38
CA ASN A 124 -16.27 6.80 3.26
C ASN A 124 -15.74 6.27 1.92
N PRO A 125 -16.56 5.55 1.13
CA PRO A 125 -16.13 4.93 -0.13
C PRO A 125 -15.70 5.94 -1.21
N VAL A 126 -16.03 7.22 -1.08
CA VAL A 126 -15.52 8.28 -1.96
C VAL A 126 -13.99 8.35 -1.89
N TRP A 127 -13.40 8.16 -0.69
CA TRP A 127 -11.97 8.29 -0.46
C TRP A 127 -11.21 6.97 -0.64
N TYR A 128 -11.78 5.83 -0.26
CA TYR A 128 -11.07 4.57 -0.23
C TYR A 128 -11.34 3.64 -1.43
N THR A 129 -11.84 4.15 -2.56
CA THR A 129 -12.02 3.29 -3.74
C THR A 129 -10.76 2.46 -4.01
N SER A 130 -10.95 1.16 -4.23
CA SER A 130 -9.85 0.23 -4.49
C SER A 130 -9.31 0.31 -5.92
N TYR A 131 -9.99 1.05 -6.80
CA TYR A 131 -9.58 1.20 -8.18
C TYR A 131 -8.33 2.07 -8.30
N THR A 132 -7.34 1.59 -9.06
CA THR A 132 -6.15 2.39 -9.38
C THR A 132 -6.56 3.61 -10.21
N PRO A 133 -6.02 4.81 -9.94
CA PRO A 133 -6.50 6.06 -10.54
C PRO A 133 -6.06 6.27 -12.00
N TYR A 134 -6.21 5.26 -12.86
CA TYR A 134 -6.02 5.39 -14.31
C TYR A 134 -7.16 6.15 -14.98
N GLN A 135 -8.37 6.02 -14.43
CA GLN A 135 -9.56 6.71 -14.89
C GLN A 135 -10.02 7.70 -13.83
N THR A 136 -9.93 8.97 -14.15
CA THR A 136 -10.28 10.06 -13.22
C THR A 136 -11.73 10.00 -12.78
N GLU A 137 -12.62 9.59 -13.67
CA GLU A 137 -14.06 9.50 -13.43
C GLU A 137 -14.41 8.53 -12.29
N VAL A 138 -13.65 7.46 -12.16
CA VAL A 138 -13.85 6.42 -11.13
C VAL A 138 -13.10 6.76 -9.84
N SER A 139 -12.05 7.56 -9.91
CA SER A 139 -11.09 7.79 -8.83
C SER A 139 -11.01 9.24 -8.35
N GLN A 140 -12.06 10.03 -8.55
CA GLN A 140 -12.06 11.48 -8.24
C GLN A 140 -11.67 11.78 -6.79
N GLY A 141 -12.28 11.09 -5.82
CA GLY A 141 -11.97 11.31 -4.40
C GLY A 141 -10.54 10.95 -4.04
N ARG A 142 -9.99 9.87 -4.61
CA ARG A 142 -8.58 9.49 -4.42
C ARG A 142 -7.64 10.54 -4.99
N LEU A 143 -7.92 11.06 -6.19
CA LEU A 143 -7.10 12.11 -6.81
C LEU A 143 -7.15 13.40 -6.00
N GLU A 144 -8.32 13.77 -5.47
CA GLU A 144 -8.45 14.92 -4.57
C GLU A 144 -7.61 14.72 -3.29
N ALA A 145 -7.66 13.53 -2.69
CA ALA A 145 -6.85 13.19 -1.52
C ALA A 145 -5.35 13.31 -1.80
N LEU A 146 -4.88 12.82 -2.96
CA LEU A 146 -3.48 12.93 -3.37
C LEU A 146 -3.04 14.39 -3.55
N MET A 147 -3.87 15.23 -4.15
CA MET A 147 -3.59 16.67 -4.30
C MET A 147 -3.53 17.39 -2.96
N ASN A 148 -4.46 17.08 -2.05
CA ASN A 148 -4.46 17.63 -0.70
C ASN A 148 -3.20 17.19 0.07
N PHE A 149 -2.76 15.95 -0.08
CA PHE A 149 -1.52 15.46 0.51
C PHE A 149 -0.30 16.24 0.00
N GLN A 150 -0.16 16.43 -1.32
CA GLN A 150 0.93 17.21 -1.89
C GLN A 150 0.98 18.65 -1.33
N THR A 151 -0.17 19.30 -1.24
CA THR A 151 -0.29 20.65 -0.68
C THR A 151 0.12 20.66 0.80
N ALA A 152 -0.39 19.74 1.60
CA ALA A 152 -0.07 19.65 3.01
C ALA A 152 1.42 19.40 3.26
N VAL A 153 2.06 18.54 2.48
CA VAL A 153 3.50 18.27 2.57
C VAL A 153 4.31 19.53 2.22
N CYS A 154 3.94 20.27 1.16
CA CYS A 154 4.59 21.53 0.82
C CYS A 154 4.47 22.56 1.95
N ASP A 155 3.28 22.70 2.53
CA ASP A 155 3.03 23.65 3.61
C ASP A 155 3.81 23.32 4.89
N LEU A 156 3.88 22.02 5.24
CA LEU A 156 4.59 21.56 6.42
C LEU A 156 6.11 21.64 6.30
N THR A 157 6.65 21.42 5.10
CA THR A 157 8.10 21.35 4.87
C THR A 157 8.70 22.64 4.34
N GLY A 158 7.88 23.55 3.82
CA GLY A 158 8.33 24.76 3.10
C GLY A 158 8.95 24.45 1.74
N MET A 159 8.81 23.22 1.24
CA MET A 159 9.28 22.86 -0.10
C MET A 159 8.34 23.39 -1.17
N PRO A 160 8.86 23.84 -2.33
CA PRO A 160 8.03 24.41 -3.38
C PRO A 160 7.20 23.37 -4.14
N LEU A 161 7.57 22.10 -4.05
CA LEU A 161 6.91 20.99 -4.76
C LEU A 161 7.05 19.70 -3.97
N ALA A 162 5.99 18.91 -3.93
CA ALA A 162 5.97 17.53 -3.46
C ALA A 162 5.31 16.62 -4.50
N ASN A 163 5.67 15.35 -4.51
CA ASN A 163 4.90 14.33 -5.24
C ASN A 163 3.70 13.85 -4.40
N CYS A 164 2.89 12.96 -4.96
CA CYS A 164 1.71 12.46 -4.25
C CYS A 164 2.08 11.53 -3.08
N SER A 165 3.05 10.67 -3.26
CA SER A 165 3.62 9.73 -2.27
C SER A 165 4.53 8.74 -2.98
N LEU A 166 5.40 8.10 -2.21
CA LEU A 166 6.14 6.90 -2.59
C LEU A 166 5.78 5.77 -1.61
N LEU A 167 6.35 4.58 -1.80
CA LEU A 167 6.02 3.42 -0.97
C LEU A 167 6.31 3.66 0.51
N ASP A 168 7.51 4.17 0.80
CA ASP A 168 8.00 4.49 2.15
C ASP A 168 9.15 5.53 2.07
N GLU A 169 9.63 5.98 3.22
CA GLU A 169 10.71 6.97 3.32
C GLU A 169 12.03 6.45 2.76
N ALA A 170 12.34 5.17 2.94
CA ALA A 170 13.56 4.57 2.43
C ALA A 170 13.55 4.51 0.91
N THR A 171 12.42 4.14 0.32
CA THR A 171 12.20 4.19 -1.13
C THR A 171 12.28 5.63 -1.64
N ALA A 172 11.68 6.59 -0.94
CA ALA A 172 11.74 8.00 -1.31
C ALA A 172 13.19 8.52 -1.37
N ALA A 173 14.01 8.18 -0.38
CA ALA A 173 15.43 8.53 -0.36
C ALA A 173 16.19 7.89 -1.54
N ALA A 174 15.96 6.61 -1.81
CA ALA A 174 16.59 5.89 -2.92
C ALA A 174 16.18 6.43 -4.29
N GLU A 175 14.89 6.75 -4.48
CA GLU A 175 14.37 7.38 -5.70
C GLU A 175 14.98 8.77 -5.92
N ALA A 176 15.12 9.56 -4.85
CA ALA A 176 15.75 10.87 -4.93
C ALA A 176 17.24 10.76 -5.33
N VAL A 177 17.98 9.78 -4.80
CA VAL A 177 19.37 9.51 -5.22
C VAL A 177 19.43 9.13 -6.70
N THR A 178 18.55 8.23 -7.16
CA THR A 178 18.45 7.85 -8.57
C THR A 178 18.15 9.06 -9.47
N MET A 179 17.20 9.90 -9.06
CA MET A 179 16.86 11.14 -9.77
C MET A 179 18.05 12.09 -9.84
N MET A 180 18.75 12.33 -8.72
CA MET A 180 19.93 13.19 -8.69
C MET A 180 21.05 12.64 -9.57
N TYR A 181 21.24 11.30 -9.60
CA TYR A 181 22.21 10.65 -10.46
C TYR A 181 21.89 10.87 -11.94
N ALA A 182 20.63 10.69 -12.34
CA ALA A 182 20.19 10.91 -13.71
C ALA A 182 20.30 12.38 -14.15
N LEU A 183 20.05 13.32 -13.25
CA LEU A 183 20.05 14.76 -13.50
C LEU A 183 21.42 15.43 -13.25
N ARG A 184 22.51 14.64 -13.13
CA ARG A 184 23.87 15.20 -12.99
C ARG A 184 24.21 16.10 -14.18
N PRO A 185 24.88 17.24 -13.94
CA PRO A 185 25.41 18.07 -14.99
C PRO A 185 26.35 17.31 -15.91
N ARG A 186 26.47 17.76 -17.15
CA ARG A 186 27.28 17.08 -18.19
C ARG A 186 28.75 16.89 -17.82
N ASP A 187 29.33 17.82 -17.07
CA ASP A 187 30.69 17.74 -16.57
C ASP A 187 30.85 16.59 -15.55
N MET A 188 29.90 16.45 -14.63
CA MET A 188 29.89 15.34 -13.68
C MET A 188 29.67 13.98 -14.37
N GLN A 189 28.81 13.95 -15.41
CA GLN A 189 28.61 12.71 -16.19
C GLN A 189 29.88 12.33 -16.93
N LYS A 190 30.58 13.29 -17.53
CA LYS A 190 31.87 13.06 -18.24
C LYS A 190 33.00 12.65 -17.32
N SER A 191 33.03 13.17 -16.09
CA SER A 191 34.05 12.80 -15.09
C SER A 191 33.75 11.46 -14.41
N GLY A 192 32.60 10.85 -14.68
CA GLY A 192 32.20 9.60 -14.05
C GLY A 192 31.79 9.73 -12.57
N ALA A 193 31.42 10.93 -12.11
CA ALA A 193 30.99 11.15 -10.72
C ALA A 193 29.79 10.26 -10.39
N ASN A 194 29.97 9.23 -9.58
CA ASN A 194 28.97 8.21 -9.25
C ASN A 194 28.87 7.94 -7.74
N VAL A 195 29.49 8.76 -6.91
CA VAL A 195 29.46 8.61 -5.45
C VAL A 195 28.35 9.47 -4.85
N VAL A 196 27.53 8.87 -4.00
CA VAL A 196 26.64 9.57 -3.08
C VAL A 196 27.18 9.43 -1.66
N PHE A 197 27.41 10.54 -0.99
CA PHE A 197 27.75 10.51 0.43
C PHE A 197 26.47 10.35 1.25
N VAL A 198 26.49 9.44 2.23
CA VAL A 198 25.36 9.18 3.13
C VAL A 198 25.87 9.27 4.57
N ASP A 199 25.20 10.07 5.38
CA ASP A 199 25.56 10.16 6.80
C ASP A 199 25.30 8.82 7.50
N GLU A 200 26.24 8.38 8.34
CA GLU A 200 26.12 7.14 9.12
C GLU A 200 24.91 7.14 10.08
N ALA A 201 24.41 8.32 10.42
CA ALA A 201 23.24 8.51 11.28
C ALA A 201 21.89 8.42 10.53
N VAL A 202 21.88 8.01 9.26
CA VAL A 202 20.68 7.63 8.51
C VAL A 202 20.14 6.29 9.02
N PHE A 203 18.83 6.10 9.05
CA PHE A 203 18.22 4.83 9.47
C PHE A 203 18.79 3.63 8.72
N PRO A 204 19.09 2.52 9.40
CA PRO A 204 19.67 1.31 8.77
C PRO A 204 18.80 0.76 7.62
N GLN A 205 17.48 0.77 7.75
CA GLN A 205 16.56 0.34 6.70
C GLN A 205 16.65 1.24 5.46
N THR A 206 16.82 2.54 5.63
CA THR A 206 17.00 3.49 4.52
C THR A 206 18.32 3.23 3.81
N LEU A 207 19.41 3.01 4.55
CA LEU A 207 20.71 2.62 3.98
C LEU A 207 20.62 1.32 3.18
N ALA A 208 19.92 0.29 3.70
CA ALA A 208 19.77 -0.99 3.02
C ALA A 208 19.01 -0.85 1.68
N VAL A 209 17.92 -0.08 1.65
CA VAL A 209 17.16 0.16 0.42
C VAL A 209 17.99 0.97 -0.59
N MET A 210 18.63 2.05 -0.13
CA MET A 210 19.51 2.86 -0.99
C MET A 210 20.63 2.01 -1.61
N THR A 211 21.29 1.17 -0.82
CA THR A 211 22.33 0.26 -1.30
C THR A 211 21.81 -0.68 -2.37
N THR A 212 20.67 -1.32 -2.11
CA THR A 212 20.04 -2.25 -3.06
C THR A 212 19.69 -1.58 -4.38
N ARG A 213 19.23 -0.34 -4.35
CA ARG A 213 18.86 0.44 -5.54
C ARG A 213 20.06 1.03 -6.27
N ALA A 214 21.13 1.35 -5.56
CA ALA A 214 22.34 1.98 -6.11
C ALA A 214 23.24 1.00 -6.87
N ILE A 215 23.42 -0.21 -6.36
CA ILE A 215 24.32 -1.22 -6.94
C ILE A 215 24.07 -1.48 -8.43
N PRO A 216 22.84 -1.76 -8.90
CA PRO A 216 22.58 -2.03 -10.32
C PRO A 216 22.85 -0.83 -11.24
N GLN A 217 22.87 0.38 -10.67
CA GLN A 217 23.12 1.64 -11.40
C GLN A 217 24.59 2.06 -11.39
N GLY A 218 25.47 1.29 -10.73
CA GLY A 218 26.88 1.63 -10.56
C GLY A 218 27.10 2.85 -9.67
N ILE A 219 26.16 3.14 -8.77
CA ILE A 219 26.29 4.23 -7.78
C ILE A 219 26.96 3.66 -6.54
N GLU A 220 28.03 4.32 -6.10
CA GLU A 220 28.73 4.02 -4.86
C GLU A 220 28.13 4.82 -3.69
N LEU A 221 27.80 4.14 -2.59
CA LEU A 221 27.45 4.79 -1.33
C LEU A 221 28.70 4.92 -0.46
N ARG A 222 29.10 6.16 -0.20
CA ARG A 222 30.18 6.46 0.75
C ARG A 222 29.54 6.87 2.09
N ILE A 223 29.60 5.97 3.07
CA ILE A 223 28.98 6.16 4.38
C ILE A 223 30.04 6.73 5.35
N GLY A 224 29.69 7.77 6.10
CA GLY A 224 30.56 8.39 7.07
C GLY A 224 29.88 9.51 7.83
N LYS A 225 30.62 10.18 8.73
CA LYS A 225 30.09 11.31 9.49
C LYS A 225 30.06 12.57 8.64
N TYR A 226 28.92 13.25 8.60
CA TYR A 226 28.74 14.41 7.73
C TYR A 226 29.72 15.55 8.03
N HIS A 227 30.15 15.73 9.27
CA HIS A 227 31.07 16.79 9.68
C HIS A 227 32.54 16.48 9.31
N GLU A 228 32.89 15.21 9.09
CA GLU A 228 34.19 14.74 8.63
C GLU A 228 34.24 14.63 7.10
N MET A 229 33.14 14.84 6.40
CA MET A 229 33.05 14.66 4.95
C MET A 229 33.95 15.65 4.20
N GLU A 230 34.72 15.11 3.28
CA GLU A 230 35.48 15.86 2.28
C GLU A 230 34.72 15.79 0.93
N PHE A 231 34.50 16.95 0.32
CA PHE A 231 33.88 17.02 -1.00
C PHE A 231 34.84 16.70 -2.11
N THR A 232 34.88 15.45 -2.52
CA THR A 232 35.68 15.00 -3.66
C THR A 232 34.90 15.16 -4.97
N PRO A 233 35.55 15.29 -6.14
CA PRO A 233 34.91 15.55 -7.43
C PRO A 233 33.95 14.44 -7.91
N ASP A 234 34.08 13.24 -7.36
CA ASP A 234 33.26 12.06 -7.66
C ASP A 234 31.92 12.05 -6.91
N ILE A 235 31.76 12.90 -5.89
CA ILE A 235 30.49 13.01 -5.13
C ILE A 235 29.50 13.89 -5.90
N PHE A 236 28.37 13.30 -6.30
CA PHE A 236 27.30 14.03 -6.98
C PHE A 236 26.18 14.50 -6.05
N ALA A 237 26.02 13.84 -4.88
CA ALA A 237 24.97 14.16 -3.91
C ALA A 237 25.35 13.74 -2.50
N CYS A 238 24.64 14.32 -1.52
CA CYS A 238 24.78 13.99 -0.10
C CYS A 238 23.40 13.74 0.49
N VAL A 239 23.29 12.72 1.35
CA VAL A 239 22.06 12.37 2.07
C VAL A 239 22.31 12.53 3.57
N LEU A 240 21.47 13.38 4.19
CA LEU A 240 21.45 13.61 5.63
C LEU A 240 20.03 13.35 6.12
N GLN A 241 19.87 12.85 7.34
CA GLN A 241 18.56 12.61 7.96
C GLN A 241 18.31 13.58 9.11
N TYR A 242 17.10 14.13 9.18
CA TYR A 242 16.72 15.12 10.18
C TYR A 242 15.29 14.85 10.71
N PRO A 243 15.10 14.59 12.01
CA PRO A 243 16.13 14.18 12.97
C PRO A 243 16.87 12.92 12.54
N ASN A 244 18.09 12.71 13.04
CA ASN A 244 18.88 11.52 12.71
C ASN A 244 18.39 10.27 13.46
N ALA A 245 19.01 9.10 13.20
CA ALA A 245 18.62 7.82 13.79
C ALA A 245 18.73 7.79 15.34
N ALA A 246 19.57 8.64 15.93
CA ALA A 246 19.69 8.79 17.36
C ALA A 246 18.68 9.80 17.95
N GLY A 247 17.85 10.43 17.11
CA GLY A 247 16.91 11.47 17.52
C GLY A 247 17.52 12.86 17.66
N ASN A 248 18.77 13.06 17.23
CA ASN A 248 19.42 14.36 17.31
C ASN A 248 18.92 15.30 16.23
N VAL A 249 18.77 16.56 16.61
CA VAL A 249 18.43 17.69 15.74
C VAL A 249 19.72 18.48 15.49
N GLU A 250 20.33 18.24 14.34
CA GLU A 250 21.63 18.82 14.01
C GLU A 250 21.47 20.13 13.22
N ASP A 251 22.42 21.06 13.39
CA ASP A 251 22.48 22.28 12.57
C ASP A 251 23.39 22.07 11.35
N TYR A 252 22.80 21.70 10.24
CA TYR A 252 23.52 21.46 8.99
C TYR A 252 23.91 22.74 8.23
N ARG A 253 23.54 23.95 8.69
CA ARG A 253 23.81 25.21 8.00
C ARG A 253 25.30 25.48 7.74
N ALA A 254 26.16 25.06 8.68
CA ALA A 254 27.60 25.19 8.50
C ALA A 254 28.14 24.26 7.41
N SER A 255 27.58 23.06 7.29
CA SER A 255 27.94 22.09 6.26
C SER A 255 27.51 22.53 4.86
N TRP A 256 26.35 23.19 4.74
CA TRP A 256 25.87 23.71 3.46
C TRP A 256 26.70 24.88 2.92
N LYS A 257 27.43 25.57 3.79
CA LYS A 257 28.36 26.67 3.40
C LYS A 257 29.73 26.16 2.96
N LYS A 258 30.05 24.87 3.17
CA LYS A 258 31.28 24.30 2.60
C LYS A 258 31.14 24.34 1.08
N PRO A 259 32.25 24.69 0.35
CA PRO A 259 32.19 24.80 -1.10
C PRO A 259 31.95 23.44 -1.75
N MET A 260 30.68 23.09 -1.86
CA MET A 260 30.28 22.08 -2.86
C MET A 260 30.47 22.69 -4.25
N ARG A 261 30.80 21.87 -5.25
CA ARG A 261 30.60 22.33 -6.63
C ARG A 261 29.15 22.79 -6.74
N PRO A 262 28.84 23.89 -7.43
CA PRO A 262 27.48 24.46 -7.50
C PRO A 262 26.39 23.48 -7.94
N THR A 263 26.79 22.30 -8.35
CA THR A 263 25.99 21.25 -8.98
C THR A 263 25.70 20.03 -8.10
N ALA A 264 26.41 19.84 -6.97
CA ALA A 264 26.07 18.78 -6.01
C ALA A 264 24.87 19.18 -5.16
N LYS A 265 23.94 18.24 -4.91
CA LYS A 265 22.67 18.52 -4.24
C LYS A 265 22.59 17.82 -2.89
N TRP A 266 21.94 18.50 -1.94
CA TRP A 266 21.62 17.96 -0.63
C TRP A 266 20.24 17.31 -0.66
N LEU A 267 20.13 16.16 -0.03
CA LEU A 267 18.87 15.50 0.24
C LEU A 267 18.68 15.38 1.75
N LEU A 268 17.62 15.95 2.26
CA LEU A 268 17.14 15.77 3.63
C LEU A 268 15.85 14.98 3.57
N PRO A 269 15.87 13.66 3.78
CA PRO A 269 14.62 12.95 3.96
C PRO A 269 13.99 13.41 5.28
N PRO A 270 12.76 13.95 5.25
CA PRO A 270 12.03 14.24 6.47
C PRO A 270 11.65 12.93 7.15
N THR A 271 11.96 12.83 8.43
CA THR A 271 11.38 11.81 9.31
C THR A 271 10.20 12.45 10.03
N PHE A 272 8.99 12.01 9.74
CA PHE A 272 7.79 12.37 10.48
C PHE A 272 7.49 11.33 11.54
#